data_e60ef4fefbc305c678a45a1fdf05cdf4
#
_entry.id   e60ef4fefbc305c678a45a1fdf05cdf4
#
_cell.length_a   1.000
_cell.length_b   1.000
_cell.length_c   1.000
_cell.angle_alpha   90.00
_cell.angle_beta   90.00
_cell.angle_gamma   90.00
#
_symmetry.space_group_name_H-M   'P 1'
#
loop_
_entity.id
_entity.type
_entity.pdbx_description
1 polymer ?
#
loop_
_entity_poly.entity_id
_entity_poly.type
_entity_poly.pdbx_seq_one_letter_code
_entity_poly.pdbx_strand_id
1 'polypeptide(L)'
;AFGVIVSPIIMYCVGWGMYKLVINKVVDKDLFTSILATFGISILAQQLMNFAFGADVVVAQSNFGTTMLFNNSVTLPNAKIFSGAVCVISAIILVIYMKKSKLGRAIRATAQNARAAKILGVDTEKVYAATFGINAALCGIAGACIAITFTLHPYTGLPYTVRSFMIVI
;
A
#
# COMPACT_ATOMS: atom_id res chain seq x y z
N ALA A 1 -13.98 -8.22 8.31
CA ALA A 1 -14.08 -8.41 6.85
C ALA A 1 -14.38 -7.11 6.10
N PHE A 2 -15.29 -6.27 6.61
CA PHE A 2 -15.68 -5.02 5.94
C PHE A 2 -14.50 -4.04 5.75
N GLY A 3 -13.63 -3.91 6.73
CA GLY A 3 -12.45 -3.04 6.67
C GLY A 3 -11.48 -3.37 5.54
N VAL A 4 -11.33 -4.66 5.20
CA VAL A 4 -10.43 -5.12 4.12
C VAL A 4 -10.91 -4.67 2.73
N ILE A 5 -12.24 -4.48 2.55
CA ILE A 5 -12.82 -4.04 1.28
C ILE A 5 -12.84 -2.51 1.19
N VAL A 6 -13.13 -1.84 2.30
CA VAL A 6 -13.26 -0.37 2.34
C VAL A 6 -11.89 0.32 2.36
N SER A 7 -10.92 -0.27 3.06
CA SER A 7 -9.57 0.28 3.20
C SER A 7 -8.87 0.59 1.85
N PRO A 8 -8.84 -0.31 0.85
CA PRO A 8 -8.18 -0.03 -0.42
C PRO A 8 -8.85 1.10 -1.21
N ILE A 9 -10.17 1.26 -1.10
CA ILE A 9 -10.91 2.32 -1.79
C ILE A 9 -10.55 3.69 -1.21
N ILE A 10 -10.57 3.80 0.12
CA ILE A 10 -10.20 5.04 0.81
C ILE A 10 -8.72 5.36 0.54
N MET A 11 -7.84 4.38 0.66
CA MET A 11 -6.41 4.57 0.43
C MET A 11 -6.08 4.89 -1.02
N TYR A 12 -6.85 4.38 -1.99
CA TYR A 12 -6.72 4.77 -3.40
C TYR A 12 -6.99 6.27 -3.58
N CYS A 13 -8.07 6.78 -2.98
CA CYS A 13 -8.41 8.20 -3.05
C CYS A 13 -7.34 9.07 -2.36
N VAL A 14 -6.84 8.63 -1.20
CA VAL A 14 -5.77 9.32 -0.47
C VAL A 14 -4.47 9.34 -1.30
N GLY A 15 -4.08 8.21 -1.88
CA GLY A 15 -2.87 8.10 -2.72
C GLY A 15 -2.96 8.99 -3.96
N TRP A 16 -4.12 9.00 -4.63
CA TRP A 16 -4.35 9.89 -5.77
C TRP A 16 -4.29 11.36 -5.38
N GLY A 17 -4.89 11.72 -4.24
CA GLY A 17 -4.84 13.08 -3.70
C GLY A 17 -3.42 13.51 -3.32
N MET A 18 -2.66 12.65 -2.66
CA MET A 18 -1.25 12.90 -2.31
C MET A 18 -0.38 13.08 -3.55
N TYR A 19 -0.59 12.29 -4.59
CA TYR A 19 0.11 12.47 -5.85
C TYR A 19 -0.12 13.87 -6.39
N LYS A 20 -1.38 14.29 -6.49
CA LYS A 20 -1.76 15.59 -7.09
C LYS A 20 -1.27 16.79 -6.28
N LEU A 21 -1.28 16.69 -4.94
CA LEU A 21 -0.91 17.80 -4.05
C LEU A 21 0.59 17.98 -3.91
N VAL A 22 1.36 16.91 -3.85
CA VAL A 22 2.77 16.97 -3.47
C VAL A 22 3.67 16.36 -4.52
N ILE A 23 3.40 15.13 -4.96
CA ILE A 23 4.35 14.35 -5.75
C ILE A 23 4.49 14.89 -7.15
N ASN A 24 3.42 15.37 -7.76
CA ASN A 24 3.45 16.01 -9.08
C ASN A 24 4.42 17.20 -9.15
N LYS A 25 4.65 17.89 -8.03
CA LYS A 25 5.59 19.03 -7.96
C LYS A 25 7.04 18.59 -7.76
N VAL A 26 7.27 17.34 -7.39
CA VAL A 26 8.59 16.83 -6.99
C VAL A 26 9.12 15.78 -7.97
N VAL A 27 8.24 15.12 -8.72
CA VAL A 27 8.59 14.05 -9.69
C VAL A 27 9.57 14.51 -10.76
N ASP A 28 9.51 15.78 -11.18
CA ASP A 28 10.43 16.35 -12.19
C ASP A 28 11.77 16.81 -11.60
N LYS A 29 11.97 16.70 -10.28
CA LYS A 29 13.21 17.06 -9.59
C LYS A 29 14.11 15.86 -9.39
N ASP A 30 15.28 16.10 -8.79
CA ASP A 30 16.25 15.04 -8.47
C ASP A 30 15.63 13.93 -7.62
N LEU A 31 16.06 12.71 -7.88
CA LEU A 31 15.59 11.49 -7.19
C LEU A 31 15.72 11.61 -5.67
N PHE A 32 16.80 12.25 -5.20
CA PHE A 32 17.06 12.49 -3.79
C PHE A 32 16.00 13.42 -3.16
N THR A 33 15.61 14.48 -3.85
CA THR A 33 14.55 15.40 -3.40
C THR A 33 13.21 14.71 -3.31
N SER A 34 12.90 13.78 -4.21
CA SER A 34 11.65 13.00 -4.20
C SER A 34 11.60 12.04 -3.01
N ILE A 35 12.71 11.37 -2.69
CA ILE A 35 12.82 10.49 -1.51
C ILE A 35 12.63 11.31 -0.22
N LEU A 36 13.31 12.45 -0.12
CA LEU A 36 13.22 13.30 1.07
C LEU A 36 11.81 13.85 1.30
N ALA A 37 11.14 14.27 0.21
CA ALA A 37 9.76 14.75 0.27
C ALA A 37 8.77 13.67 0.72
N THR A 38 8.89 12.45 0.18
CA THR A 38 8.02 11.33 0.59
C THR A 38 8.27 10.90 2.02
N PHE A 39 9.52 10.95 2.50
CA PHE A 39 9.86 10.68 3.89
C PHE A 39 9.27 11.74 4.83
N GLY A 40 9.35 13.02 4.47
CA GLY A 40 8.72 14.11 5.22
C GLY A 40 7.20 13.96 5.33
N ILE A 41 6.53 13.56 4.24
CA ILE A 41 5.09 13.28 4.24
C ILE A 41 4.77 12.09 5.16
N SER A 42 5.61 11.05 5.17
CA SER A 42 5.43 9.89 6.04
C SER A 42 5.45 10.29 7.53
N ILE A 43 6.40 11.15 7.93
CA ILE A 43 6.48 11.67 9.30
C ILE A 43 5.25 12.52 9.63
N LEU A 44 4.83 13.40 8.71
CA LEU A 44 3.62 14.21 8.88
C LEU A 44 2.37 13.34 9.07
N ALA A 45 2.22 12.30 8.24
CA ALA A 45 1.09 11.37 8.35
C ALA A 45 1.10 10.63 9.69
N GLN A 46 2.27 10.20 10.17
CA GLN A 46 2.40 9.55 11.48
C GLN A 46 2.00 10.49 12.62
N GLN A 47 2.45 11.75 12.58
CA GLN A 47 2.11 12.73 13.61
C GLN A 47 0.63 13.11 13.59
N LEU A 48 0.02 13.22 12.40
CA LEU A 48 -1.42 13.45 12.27
C LEU A 48 -2.22 12.27 12.83
N MET A 49 -1.81 11.04 12.56
CA MET A 49 -2.45 9.84 13.14
C MET A 49 -2.31 9.82 14.65
N ASN A 50 -1.14 10.15 15.18
CA ASN A 50 -0.89 10.22 16.63
C ASN A 50 -1.73 11.32 17.30
N PHE A 51 -1.89 12.46 16.64
CA PHE A 51 -2.72 13.55 17.14
C PHE A 51 -4.23 13.21 17.11
N ALA A 52 -4.70 12.51 16.06
CA ALA A 52 -6.11 12.19 15.88
C ALA A 52 -6.59 11.01 16.75
N PHE A 53 -5.75 9.99 16.92
CA PHE A 53 -6.11 8.73 17.58
C PHE A 53 -5.38 8.49 18.91
N GLY A 54 -4.42 9.35 19.27
CA GLY A 54 -3.58 9.17 20.45
C GLY A 54 -2.46 8.14 20.21
N ALA A 55 -1.60 8.00 21.24
CA ALA A 55 -0.48 7.05 21.22
C ALA A 55 -0.88 5.63 21.69
N ASP A 56 -2.18 5.40 21.93
CA ASP A 56 -2.65 4.16 22.51
C ASP A 56 -2.57 3.00 21.53
N VAL A 57 -2.23 1.84 22.07
CA VAL A 57 -2.17 0.59 21.32
C VAL A 57 -3.60 0.08 21.08
N VAL A 58 -4.04 0.10 19.84
CA VAL A 58 -5.35 -0.41 19.44
C VAL A 58 -5.21 -1.87 19.03
N VAL A 59 -5.90 -2.73 19.76
CA VAL A 59 -6.04 -4.15 19.42
C VAL A 59 -7.39 -4.33 18.72
N ALA A 60 -7.38 -4.64 17.44
CA ALA A 60 -8.60 -5.06 16.78
C ALA A 60 -8.99 -6.45 17.32
N GLN A 61 -9.98 -6.48 18.20
CA GLN A 61 -10.57 -7.76 18.65
C GLN A 61 -11.23 -8.46 17.46
N SER A 62 -10.49 -9.32 16.81
CA SER A 62 -11.06 -10.22 15.82
C SER A 62 -11.54 -11.47 16.52
N ASN A 63 -12.86 -11.65 16.59
CA ASN A 63 -13.52 -12.89 17.06
C ASN A 63 -13.32 -14.06 16.06
N PHE A 64 -12.15 -14.14 15.45
CA PHE A 64 -11.79 -15.29 14.62
C PHE A 64 -11.25 -16.37 15.54
N GLY A 65 -12.06 -17.42 15.77
CA GLY A 65 -11.64 -18.59 16.53
C GLY A 65 -10.32 -19.19 16.02
N THR A 66 -9.69 -19.99 16.83
CA THR A 66 -8.51 -20.78 16.46
C THR A 66 -8.96 -22.11 15.86
N THR A 67 -8.51 -22.45 14.66
CA THR A 67 -8.65 -23.79 14.09
C THR A 67 -7.40 -24.62 14.43
N MET A 68 -7.64 -25.80 15.01
CA MET A 68 -6.60 -26.79 15.24
C MET A 68 -6.45 -27.64 13.98
N LEU A 69 -5.34 -27.48 13.30
CA LEU A 69 -4.95 -28.33 12.16
C LEU A 69 -3.95 -29.38 12.66
N PHE A 70 -4.03 -30.60 12.10
CA PHE A 70 -3.14 -31.71 12.42
C PHE A 70 -3.14 -32.14 13.90
N ASN A 71 -4.22 -32.78 14.32
CA ASN A 71 -4.25 -33.59 15.56
C ASN A 71 -3.66 -32.88 16.80
N ASN A 72 -4.08 -31.65 17.06
CA ASN A 72 -3.68 -30.84 18.24
C ASN A 72 -2.22 -30.33 18.29
N SER A 73 -1.42 -30.52 17.23
CA SER A 73 0.01 -30.11 17.26
C SER A 73 0.28 -28.69 16.82
N VAL A 74 -0.62 -28.05 16.06
CA VAL A 74 -0.43 -26.68 15.57
C VAL A 74 -1.72 -25.88 15.70
N THR A 75 -1.72 -24.88 16.57
CA THR A 75 -2.79 -23.89 16.70
C THR A 75 -2.52 -22.72 15.76
N LEU A 76 -3.25 -22.62 14.65
CA LEU A 76 -3.18 -21.46 13.76
C LEU A 76 -4.38 -20.53 14.03
N PRO A 77 -4.14 -19.27 14.38
CA PRO A 77 -5.22 -18.30 14.45
C PRO A 77 -5.80 -18.08 13.05
N ASN A 78 -7.12 -18.28 12.91
CA ASN A 78 -7.84 -18.13 11.64
C ASN A 78 -7.60 -16.76 10.97
N ALA A 79 -7.30 -15.75 11.77
CA ALA A 79 -6.93 -14.42 11.30
C ALA A 79 -5.69 -14.43 10.39
N LYS A 80 -4.68 -15.27 10.68
CA LYS A 80 -3.47 -15.37 9.85
C LYS A 80 -3.74 -16.08 8.52
N ILE A 81 -4.56 -17.12 8.54
CA ILE A 81 -4.94 -17.83 7.30
C ILE A 81 -5.74 -16.89 6.40
N PHE A 82 -6.69 -16.15 6.96
CA PHE A 82 -7.49 -15.19 6.23
C PHE A 82 -6.62 -14.07 5.63
N SER A 83 -5.72 -13.48 6.41
CA SER A 83 -4.83 -12.42 5.91
C SER A 83 -3.89 -12.94 4.82
N GLY A 84 -3.36 -14.16 4.96
CA GLY A 84 -2.54 -14.80 3.92
C GLY A 84 -3.30 -15.01 2.62
N ALA A 85 -4.54 -15.52 2.69
CA ALA A 85 -5.39 -15.69 1.51
C ALA A 85 -5.69 -14.36 0.81
N VAL A 86 -6.02 -13.31 1.57
CA VAL A 86 -6.26 -11.97 1.03
C VAL A 86 -5.02 -11.41 0.32
N CYS A 87 -3.82 -11.58 0.90
CA CYS A 87 -2.56 -11.15 0.28
C CYS A 87 -2.29 -11.87 -1.03
N VAL A 88 -2.49 -13.20 -1.09
CA VAL A 88 -2.30 -13.97 -2.34
C VAL A 88 -3.30 -13.55 -3.42
N ILE A 89 -4.58 -13.42 -3.06
CA ILE A 89 -5.63 -12.98 -3.98
C ILE A 89 -5.32 -11.58 -4.52
N SER A 90 -4.94 -10.63 -3.66
CA SER A 90 -4.60 -9.26 -4.08
C SER A 90 -3.40 -9.23 -5.02
N ALA A 91 -2.38 -10.05 -4.78
CA ALA A 91 -1.22 -10.17 -5.65
C ALA A 91 -1.61 -10.74 -7.03
N ILE A 92 -2.44 -11.77 -7.08
CA ILE A 92 -2.94 -12.36 -8.33
C ILE A 92 -3.75 -11.33 -9.13
N ILE A 93 -4.67 -10.61 -8.47
CA ILE A 93 -5.48 -9.56 -9.10
C ILE A 93 -4.57 -8.48 -9.68
N LEU A 94 -3.56 -8.03 -8.92
CA LEU A 94 -2.60 -7.02 -9.39
C LEU A 94 -1.86 -7.48 -10.63
N VAL A 95 -1.32 -8.71 -10.63
CA VAL A 95 -0.57 -9.27 -11.78
C VAL A 95 -1.46 -9.35 -13.02
N ILE A 96 -2.69 -9.83 -12.88
CA ILE A 96 -3.66 -9.92 -13.98
C ILE A 96 -4.00 -8.52 -14.49
N TYR A 97 -4.26 -7.58 -13.59
CA TYR A 97 -4.54 -6.19 -13.92
C TYR A 97 -3.38 -5.56 -14.70
N MET A 98 -2.16 -5.69 -14.22
CA MET A 98 -0.96 -5.16 -14.87
C MET A 98 -0.71 -5.79 -16.25
N LYS A 99 -1.01 -7.08 -16.43
CA LYS A 99 -0.82 -7.77 -17.73
C LYS A 99 -1.91 -7.44 -18.75
N LYS A 100 -3.18 -7.40 -18.34
CA LYS A 100 -4.33 -7.28 -19.26
C LYS A 100 -4.81 -5.85 -19.47
N SER A 101 -4.64 -4.95 -18.51
CA SER A 101 -5.17 -3.58 -18.55
C SER A 101 -4.38 -2.67 -19.50
N LYS A 102 -5.08 -1.72 -20.14
CA LYS A 102 -4.46 -0.64 -20.94
C LYS A 102 -3.53 0.21 -20.06
N LEU A 103 -3.96 0.50 -18.83
CA LEU A 103 -3.18 1.22 -17.83
C LEU A 103 -1.90 0.45 -17.46
N GLY A 104 -1.97 -0.85 -17.25
CA GLY A 104 -0.78 -1.67 -16.97
C GLY A 104 0.24 -1.66 -18.09
N ARG A 105 -0.20 -1.61 -19.35
CA ARG A 105 0.72 -1.43 -20.50
C ARG A 105 1.36 -0.04 -20.51
N ALA A 106 0.57 1.00 -20.24
CA ALA A 106 1.05 2.37 -20.16
C ALA A 106 2.07 2.55 -19.01
N ILE A 107 1.82 1.95 -17.84
CA ILE A 107 2.74 1.95 -16.71
C ILE A 107 4.08 1.33 -17.10
N ARG A 108 4.09 0.17 -17.74
CA ARG A 108 5.34 -0.48 -18.16
C ARG A 108 6.09 0.31 -19.22
N ALA A 109 5.38 0.89 -20.19
CA ALA A 109 5.99 1.75 -21.20
C ALA A 109 6.63 3.00 -20.58
N THR A 110 5.93 3.66 -19.65
CA THR A 110 6.44 4.84 -18.94
C THR A 110 7.63 4.50 -18.04
N ALA A 111 7.63 3.32 -17.42
CA ALA A 111 8.74 2.84 -16.58
C ALA A 111 10.01 2.57 -17.38
N GLN A 112 9.89 2.14 -18.64
CA GLN A 112 11.06 1.94 -19.51
C GLN A 112 11.62 3.26 -20.02
N ASN A 113 10.76 4.12 -20.56
CA ASN A 113 11.18 5.46 -21.03
C ASN A 113 9.98 6.42 -21.03
N ALA A 114 9.92 7.28 -20.02
CA ALA A 114 8.84 8.24 -19.86
C ALA A 114 8.75 9.25 -21.02
N ARG A 115 9.92 9.67 -21.58
CA ARG A 115 9.96 10.61 -22.72
C ARG A 115 9.41 9.97 -23.99
N ALA A 116 9.84 8.76 -24.30
CA ALA A 116 9.34 8.02 -25.45
C ALA A 116 7.84 7.74 -25.34
N ALA A 117 7.36 7.33 -24.16
CA ALA A 117 5.94 7.09 -23.90
C ALA A 117 5.11 8.38 -24.13
N LYS A 118 5.61 9.54 -23.70
CA LYS A 118 4.94 10.83 -23.90
C LYS A 118 4.85 11.20 -25.38
N ILE A 119 5.91 10.96 -26.17
CA ILE A 119 5.91 11.18 -27.62
C ILE A 119 4.89 10.28 -28.34
N LEU A 120 4.70 9.05 -27.84
CA LEU A 120 3.71 8.09 -28.34
C LEU A 120 2.26 8.38 -27.86
N GLY A 121 2.03 9.53 -27.22
CA GLY A 121 0.71 9.97 -26.79
C GLY A 121 0.22 9.41 -25.46
N VAL A 122 1.11 8.79 -24.66
CA VAL A 122 0.76 8.34 -23.32
C VAL A 122 0.80 9.52 -22.36
N ASP A 123 -0.32 9.78 -21.68
CA ASP A 123 -0.41 10.77 -20.62
C ASP A 123 0.31 10.27 -19.36
N THR A 124 1.59 10.64 -19.24
CA THR A 124 2.46 10.17 -18.16
C THR A 124 2.00 10.65 -16.77
N GLU A 125 1.37 11.82 -16.67
CA GLU A 125 0.86 12.34 -15.40
C GLU A 125 -0.29 11.47 -14.87
N LYS A 126 -1.24 11.10 -15.74
CA LYS A 126 -2.32 10.19 -15.36
C LYS A 126 -1.80 8.81 -15.01
N VAL A 127 -0.77 8.33 -15.70
CA VAL A 127 -0.13 7.05 -15.41
C VAL A 127 0.53 7.06 -14.04
N TYR A 128 1.25 8.11 -13.69
CA TYR A 128 1.86 8.26 -12.37
C TYR A 128 0.80 8.34 -11.26
N ALA A 129 -0.24 9.16 -11.46
CA ALA A 129 -1.34 9.28 -10.50
C ALA A 129 -2.04 7.94 -10.24
N ALA A 130 -2.33 7.18 -11.31
CA ALA A 130 -2.95 5.86 -11.19
C ALA A 130 -2.02 4.85 -10.51
N THR A 131 -0.72 4.86 -10.81
CA THR A 131 0.28 3.99 -10.19
C THR A 131 0.36 4.26 -8.68
N PHE A 132 0.37 5.53 -8.29
CA PHE A 132 0.38 5.94 -6.89
C PHE A 132 -0.90 5.51 -6.17
N GLY A 133 -2.06 5.67 -6.82
CA GLY A 133 -3.35 5.20 -6.28
C GLY A 133 -3.39 3.69 -6.07
N ILE A 134 -2.92 2.91 -7.05
CA ILE A 134 -2.85 1.44 -6.96
C ILE A 134 -1.92 1.02 -5.81
N ASN A 135 -0.75 1.65 -5.71
CA ASN A 135 0.19 1.37 -4.63
C ASN A 135 -0.41 1.67 -3.25
N ALA A 136 -1.07 2.82 -3.11
CA ALA A 136 -1.76 3.18 -1.87
C ALA A 136 -2.90 2.21 -1.53
N ALA A 137 -3.65 1.73 -2.52
CA ALA A 137 -4.69 0.71 -2.32
C ALA A 137 -4.10 -0.61 -1.80
N LEU A 138 -2.96 -1.06 -2.35
CA LEU A 138 -2.25 -2.24 -1.87
C LEU A 138 -1.76 -2.07 -0.43
N CYS A 139 -1.22 -0.89 -0.10
CA CYS A 139 -0.85 -0.55 1.28
C CYS A 139 -2.07 -0.58 2.20
N GLY A 140 -3.25 -0.15 1.74
CA GLY A 140 -4.50 -0.24 2.48
C GLY A 140 -4.90 -1.69 2.78
N ILE A 141 -4.79 -2.59 1.81
CA ILE A 141 -5.05 -4.03 2.01
C ILE A 141 -4.06 -4.61 3.03
N ALA A 142 -2.77 -4.34 2.85
CA ALA A 142 -1.72 -4.82 3.74
C ALA A 142 -1.92 -4.30 5.17
N GLY A 143 -2.23 -3.01 5.33
CA GLY A 143 -2.53 -2.40 6.62
C GLY A 143 -3.74 -3.03 7.32
N ALA A 144 -4.82 -3.30 6.57
CA ALA A 144 -5.99 -3.99 7.10
C ALA A 144 -5.68 -5.45 7.54
N CYS A 145 -4.85 -6.16 6.80
CA CYS A 145 -4.39 -7.50 7.16
C CYS A 145 -3.51 -7.49 8.42
N ILE A 146 -2.61 -6.50 8.54
CA ILE A 146 -1.78 -6.31 9.73
C ILE A 146 -2.65 -5.97 10.94
N ALA A 147 -3.65 -5.10 10.77
CA ALA A 147 -4.58 -4.70 11.83
C ALA A 147 -5.34 -5.88 12.45
N ILE A 148 -5.69 -6.90 11.63
CA ILE A 148 -6.38 -8.10 12.10
C ILE A 148 -5.43 -9.08 12.79
N THR A 149 -4.15 -9.07 12.40
CA THR A 149 -3.17 -10.11 12.81
C THR A 149 -2.29 -9.65 13.98
N PHE A 150 -2.00 -8.36 14.06
CA PHE A 150 -1.08 -7.77 15.03
C PHE A 150 -1.71 -6.59 15.75
N THR A 151 -1.16 -6.24 16.91
CA THR A 151 -1.47 -5.01 17.61
C THR A 151 -0.95 -3.82 16.81
N LEU A 152 -1.81 -2.82 16.62
CA LEU A 152 -1.44 -1.59 15.92
C LEU A 152 -0.86 -0.58 16.89
N HIS A 153 0.29 -0.03 16.51
CA HIS A 153 0.92 1.11 17.14
C HIS A 153 1.19 2.18 16.06
N PRO A 154 1.07 3.48 16.34
CA PRO A 154 1.32 4.53 15.34
C PRO A 154 2.67 4.43 14.64
N TYR A 155 3.68 3.90 15.31
CA TYR A 155 5.04 3.72 14.79
C TYR A 155 5.31 2.38 14.11
N THR A 156 4.33 1.50 14.02
CA THR A 156 4.49 0.16 13.40
C THR A 156 4.85 0.23 11.90
N GLY A 157 4.54 1.34 11.24
CA GLY A 157 4.85 1.55 9.82
C GLY A 157 6.35 1.66 9.50
N LEU A 158 7.16 2.20 10.39
CA LEU A 158 8.60 2.43 10.15
C LEU A 158 9.39 1.15 9.81
N PRO A 159 9.31 0.05 10.58
CA PRO A 159 10.00 -1.19 10.24
C PRO A 159 9.60 -1.77 8.89
N TYR A 160 8.33 -1.63 8.49
CA TYR A 160 7.85 -2.10 7.18
C TYR A 160 8.38 -1.22 6.05
N THR A 161 8.48 0.08 6.25
CA THR A 161 9.08 1.00 5.28
C THR A 161 10.54 0.66 5.03
N VAL A 162 11.33 0.44 6.08
CA VAL A 162 12.74 0.06 5.97
C VAL A 162 12.91 -1.29 5.26
N ARG A 163 12.07 -2.29 5.59
CA ARG A 163 12.08 -3.59 4.90
C ARG A 163 11.74 -3.47 3.42
N SER A 164 10.73 -2.68 3.07
CA SER A 164 10.36 -2.44 1.68
C SER A 164 11.49 -1.76 0.92
N PHE A 165 12.19 -0.83 1.54
CA PHE A 165 13.34 -0.15 0.97
C PHE A 165 14.50 -1.12 0.68
N MET A 166 14.78 -2.03 1.62
CA MET A 166 15.81 -3.09 1.44
C MET A 166 15.46 -4.07 0.32
N ILE A 167 14.18 -4.30 0.03
CA ILE A 167 13.77 -5.23 -1.04
C ILE A 167 13.92 -4.57 -2.42
N VAL A 168 13.80 -3.25 -2.50
CA VAL A 168 13.83 -2.49 -3.77
C VAL A 168 15.25 -2.15 -4.20
N ILE A 169 16.18 -1.99 -3.26
CA ILE A 169 17.62 -1.75 -3.52
C ILE A 169 18.34 -3.06 -3.78
#